data_05723796a8f5d74bd73801be80231313
#
_entry.id   05723796a8f5d74bd73801be80231313
#
_cell.length_a   1.000
_cell.length_b   1.000
_cell.length_c   1.000
_cell.angle_alpha   90.00
_cell.angle_beta   90.00
_cell.angle_gamma   90.00
#
_symmetry.space_group_name_H-M   'P 1'
#
loop_
_entity.id
_entity.type
_entity.pdbx_description
1 polymer ?
#
loop_
_entity_poly.entity_id
_entity_poly.type
_entity_poly.pdbx_seq_one_letter_code
_entity_poly.pdbx_strand_id
1 'polypeptide(L)'
;MLKSLQQWNMWQTIKHHRDNKTLIMGVSWYRADQWDCLREISEDKETFDTSYEVSLVEWEKKVQDLEAQGIRPVKVEVDVEALLTWCTAQGLAVTPETRTKVMMNTFRDLVRKGIVKP
;
A
#
# COMPACT_ATOMS: atom_id res chain seq x y z
N MET A 1 -6.93 -11.75 8.43
CA MET A 1 -7.11 -10.65 9.35
C MET A 1 -6.04 -9.60 9.14
N LEU A 2 -6.23 -8.42 9.69
CA LEU A 2 -5.24 -7.35 9.57
C LEU A 2 -3.87 -7.78 10.03
N LYS A 3 -3.83 -8.54 11.12
CA LYS A 3 -2.58 -9.00 11.70
C LYS A 3 -1.80 -9.90 10.74
N SER A 4 -2.47 -10.84 10.09
CA SER A 4 -1.77 -11.71 9.15
C SER A 4 -1.33 -10.97 7.89
N LEU A 5 -2.10 -9.99 7.44
CA LEU A 5 -1.70 -9.17 6.30
C LEU A 5 -0.48 -8.32 6.63
N GLN A 6 -0.45 -7.73 7.83
CA GLN A 6 0.70 -6.97 8.29
C GLN A 6 1.93 -7.86 8.43
N GLN A 7 1.76 -9.07 8.97
CA GLN A 7 2.85 -10.02 9.09
C GLN A 7 3.38 -10.44 7.73
N TRP A 8 2.49 -10.62 6.76
CA TRP A 8 2.90 -10.95 5.41
C TRP A 8 3.74 -9.82 4.79
N ASN A 9 3.33 -8.57 4.98
CA ASN A 9 4.07 -7.43 4.47
C ASN A 9 5.44 -7.29 5.14
N MET A 10 5.50 -7.50 6.46
CA MET A 10 6.75 -7.49 7.21
C MET A 10 7.68 -8.60 6.72
N TRP A 11 7.13 -9.78 6.51
CA TRP A 11 7.88 -10.91 6.02
C TRP A 11 8.50 -10.63 4.65
N GLN A 12 7.74 -10.04 3.75
CA GLN A 12 8.25 -9.68 2.43
C GLN A 12 9.37 -8.65 2.53
N THR A 13 9.22 -7.69 3.42
CA THR A 13 10.23 -6.66 3.65
C THR A 13 11.53 -7.27 4.15
N ILE A 14 11.45 -8.14 5.16
CA ILE A 14 12.62 -8.80 5.74
C ILE A 14 13.32 -9.65 4.69
N LYS A 15 12.56 -10.43 3.95
CA LYS A 15 13.10 -11.29 2.90
C LYS A 15 13.85 -10.50 1.85
N HIS A 16 13.34 -9.32 1.50
CA HIS A 16 13.90 -8.49 0.46
C HIS A 16 15.17 -7.76 0.91
N HIS A 17 15.27 -7.43 2.19
CA HIS A 17 16.35 -6.60 2.72
C HIS A 17 17.18 -7.28 3.80
N ARG A 18 17.21 -8.60 3.78
CA ARG A 18 17.89 -9.35 4.84
C ARG A 18 19.37 -9.00 4.99
N ASP A 19 20.00 -8.55 3.90
CA ASP A 19 21.43 -8.18 3.90
C ASP A 19 21.65 -6.72 4.19
N ASN A 20 20.57 -5.98 4.38
CA ASN A 20 20.59 -4.57 4.70
C ASN A 20 20.24 -4.36 6.15
N LYS A 21 20.84 -3.35 6.73
CA LYS A 21 20.54 -2.99 8.11
C LYS A 21 19.26 -2.19 8.23
N THR A 22 18.80 -1.59 7.14
CA THR A 22 17.57 -0.79 7.12
C THR A 22 16.47 -1.58 6.45
N LEU A 23 15.40 -1.84 7.19
CA LEU A 23 14.20 -2.44 6.63
C LEU A 23 13.36 -1.35 5.99
N ILE A 24 12.78 -1.63 4.83
CA ILE A 24 11.85 -0.72 4.18
C ILE A 24 10.53 -1.44 3.96
N MET A 25 9.44 -0.66 3.96
CA MET A 25 8.10 -1.21 3.76
C MET A 25 7.30 -0.24 2.90
N GLY A 26 6.67 -0.77 1.85
CA GLY A 26 5.75 0.01 1.04
C GLY A 26 4.45 0.28 1.77
N VAL A 27 3.96 1.50 1.66
CA VAL A 27 2.69 1.91 2.24
C VAL A 27 1.85 2.50 1.11
N SER A 28 0.63 1.98 0.95
CA SER A 28 -0.28 2.49 -0.08
C SER A 28 -0.62 3.94 0.18
N TRP A 29 -0.55 4.74 -0.85
CA TRP A 29 -0.86 6.17 -0.78
C TRP A 29 -1.75 6.53 -1.96
N TYR A 30 -2.82 7.28 -1.70
CA TYR A 30 -3.76 7.65 -2.74
C TYR A 30 -3.89 9.16 -2.83
N ARG A 31 -4.14 9.68 -4.03
CA ARG A 31 -4.36 11.10 -4.22
C ARG A 31 -5.78 11.46 -3.82
N ALA A 32 -5.95 12.69 -3.35
CA ALA A 32 -7.26 13.19 -2.93
C ALA A 32 -8.27 13.16 -4.09
N ASP A 33 -7.82 13.46 -5.29
CA ASP A 33 -8.69 13.52 -6.46
C ASP A 33 -9.17 12.14 -6.94
N GLN A 34 -8.58 11.07 -6.42
CA GLN A 34 -8.97 9.70 -6.76
C GLN A 34 -9.70 8.98 -5.62
N TRP A 35 -9.86 9.66 -4.48
CA TRP A 35 -10.42 9.02 -3.29
C TRP A 35 -11.85 8.52 -3.49
N ASP A 36 -12.71 9.36 -4.08
CA ASP A 36 -14.11 8.97 -4.30
C ASP A 36 -14.20 7.80 -5.29
N CYS A 37 -13.38 7.82 -6.32
CA CYS A 37 -13.34 6.73 -7.29
C CYS A 37 -12.89 5.42 -6.63
N LEU A 38 -11.86 5.48 -5.78
CA LEU A 38 -11.37 4.31 -5.06
C LEU A 38 -12.47 3.70 -4.21
N ARG A 39 -13.20 4.54 -3.47
CA ARG A 39 -14.31 4.07 -2.64
C ARG A 39 -15.39 3.42 -3.48
N GLU A 40 -15.74 4.05 -4.59
CA GLU A 40 -16.79 3.58 -5.48
C GLU A 40 -16.51 2.19 -6.04
N ILE A 41 -15.28 1.92 -6.45
CA ILE A 41 -14.90 0.66 -7.09
C ILE A 41 -14.55 -0.43 -6.09
N SER A 42 -14.37 -0.09 -4.82
CA SER A 42 -13.94 -1.05 -3.80
C SER A 42 -15.13 -1.87 -3.30
N GLU A 43 -14.91 -3.18 -3.19
CA GLU A 43 -15.93 -4.09 -2.67
C GLU A 43 -16.25 -3.79 -1.21
N ASP A 44 -15.23 -3.37 -0.46
CA ASP A 44 -15.34 -3.04 0.95
C ASP A 44 -15.59 -1.55 1.20
N LYS A 45 -16.30 -0.90 0.29
CA LYS A 45 -16.52 0.56 0.36
C LYS A 45 -17.13 1.05 1.67
N GLU A 46 -17.88 0.18 2.35
CA GLU A 46 -18.50 0.52 3.62
C GLU A 46 -17.51 0.70 4.75
N THR A 47 -16.31 0.17 4.60
CA THR A 47 -15.26 0.32 5.61
C THR A 47 -14.41 1.57 5.41
N PHE A 48 -14.63 2.30 4.33
CA PHE A 48 -13.89 3.53 4.05
C PHE A 48 -14.43 4.66 4.90
N ASP A 49 -13.53 5.45 5.44
CA ASP A 49 -13.93 6.66 6.14
C ASP A 49 -14.59 7.64 5.18
N THR A 50 -15.41 8.51 5.73
CA THR A 50 -16.17 9.43 4.92
C THR A 50 -15.34 10.50 4.25
N SER A 51 -14.15 10.80 4.80
CA SER A 51 -13.30 11.84 4.23
C SER A 51 -11.90 11.33 3.98
N TYR A 52 -11.30 11.88 2.93
CA TYR A 52 -9.92 11.64 2.59
C TYR A 52 -9.00 12.11 3.71
N GLU A 53 -9.31 13.25 4.30
CA GLU A 53 -8.50 13.88 5.33
C GLU A 53 -8.38 13.00 6.58
N VAL A 54 -9.46 12.35 6.97
CA VAL A 54 -9.44 11.42 8.11
C VAL A 54 -8.54 10.23 7.79
N SER A 55 -8.68 9.69 6.61
CA SER A 55 -7.84 8.55 6.18
C SER A 55 -6.38 8.95 6.09
N LEU A 56 -6.11 10.16 5.63
CA LEU A 56 -4.75 10.66 5.52
C LEU A 56 -4.06 10.72 6.89
N VAL A 57 -4.79 11.15 7.91
CA VAL A 57 -4.27 11.17 9.28
C VAL A 57 -3.90 9.77 9.74
N GLU A 58 -4.73 8.78 9.43
CA GLU A 58 -4.44 7.39 9.80
C GLU A 58 -3.22 6.86 9.06
N TRP A 59 -3.06 7.19 7.79
CA TRP A 59 -1.90 6.76 7.01
C TRP A 59 -0.62 7.41 7.55
N GLU A 60 -0.68 8.68 7.89
CA GLU A 60 0.48 9.38 8.48
C GLU A 60 0.87 8.76 9.82
N LYS A 61 -0.12 8.37 10.62
CA LYS A 61 0.14 7.69 11.87
C LYS A 61 0.83 6.34 11.64
N LYS A 62 0.40 5.62 10.63
CA LYS A 62 1.02 4.34 10.28
C LYS A 62 2.49 4.54 9.89
N VAL A 63 2.76 5.59 9.13
CA VAL A 63 4.14 5.94 8.76
C VAL A 63 4.97 6.20 10.01
N GLN A 64 4.46 6.98 10.96
CA GLN A 64 5.15 7.27 12.20
C GLN A 64 5.39 6.02 13.03
N ASP A 65 4.40 5.13 13.10
CA ASP A 65 4.53 3.88 13.83
C ASP A 65 5.63 2.99 13.25
N LEU A 66 5.73 2.92 11.93
CA LEU A 66 6.77 2.15 11.27
C LEU A 66 8.15 2.75 11.55
N GLU A 67 8.27 4.07 11.49
CA GLU A 67 9.52 4.75 11.79
C GLU A 67 9.96 4.50 13.23
N ALA A 68 9.00 4.48 14.16
CA ALA A 68 9.29 4.19 15.55
C ALA A 68 9.82 2.77 15.76
N GLN A 69 9.51 1.86 14.84
CA GLN A 69 9.99 0.48 14.87
C GLN A 69 11.30 0.29 14.11
N GLY A 70 11.89 1.38 13.62
CA GLY A 70 13.12 1.30 12.85
C GLY A 70 12.94 0.86 11.41
N ILE A 71 11.71 0.90 10.92
CA ILE A 71 11.37 0.56 9.53
C ILE A 71 11.20 1.86 8.75
N ARG A 72 11.83 1.94 7.58
CA ARG A 72 11.67 3.10 6.72
C ARG A 72 10.45 2.91 5.84
N PRO A 73 9.38 3.69 6.04
CA PRO A 73 8.20 3.59 5.18
C PRO A 73 8.45 4.26 3.84
N VAL A 74 7.92 3.66 2.78
CA VAL A 74 7.97 4.23 1.45
C VAL A 74 6.53 4.44 1.00
N LYS A 75 6.15 5.69 0.80
CA LYS A 75 4.81 6.03 0.30
C LYS A 75 4.74 5.65 -1.17
N VAL A 76 3.95 4.65 -1.49
CA VAL A 76 3.78 4.15 -2.85
C VAL A 76 2.45 4.67 -3.38
N GLU A 77 2.51 5.65 -4.28
CA GLU A 77 1.29 6.19 -4.86
C GLU A 77 0.67 5.17 -5.79
N VAL A 78 -0.57 4.82 -5.51
CA VAL A 78 -1.33 3.86 -6.31
C VAL A 78 -2.31 4.64 -7.18
N ASP A 79 -2.18 4.46 -8.49
CA ASP A 79 -3.11 5.05 -9.44
C ASP A 79 -4.38 4.19 -9.47
N VAL A 80 -5.52 4.80 -9.13
CA VAL A 80 -6.78 4.08 -9.00
C VAL A 80 -7.25 3.51 -10.33
N GLU A 81 -7.02 4.21 -11.43
CA GLU A 81 -7.38 3.69 -12.75
C GLU A 81 -6.56 2.45 -13.10
N ALA A 82 -5.28 2.48 -12.81
CA ALA A 82 -4.41 1.34 -13.04
C ALA A 82 -4.81 0.16 -12.16
N LEU A 83 -5.19 0.44 -10.91
CA LEU A 83 -5.69 -0.58 -10.00
C LEU A 83 -6.93 -1.27 -10.56
N LEU A 84 -7.90 -0.49 -11.02
CA LEU A 84 -9.12 -1.05 -11.58
C LEU A 84 -8.84 -1.86 -12.84
N THR A 85 -7.98 -1.36 -13.71
CA THR A 85 -7.59 -2.06 -14.93
C THR A 85 -6.94 -3.40 -14.61
N TRP A 86 -6.03 -3.40 -13.64
CA TRP A 86 -5.35 -4.63 -13.24
C TRP A 86 -6.34 -5.65 -12.67
N CYS A 87 -7.22 -5.21 -11.76
CA CYS A 87 -8.20 -6.11 -11.16
C CYS A 87 -9.14 -6.68 -12.22
N THR A 88 -9.61 -5.85 -13.13
CA THR A 88 -10.49 -6.27 -14.21
C THR A 88 -9.82 -7.32 -15.09
N ALA A 89 -8.57 -7.10 -15.45
CA ALA A 89 -7.80 -8.03 -16.28
C ALA A 89 -7.60 -9.38 -15.59
N GLN A 90 -7.50 -9.38 -14.26
CA GLN A 90 -7.33 -10.61 -13.48
C GLN A 90 -8.66 -11.27 -13.12
N GLY A 91 -9.78 -10.63 -13.40
CA GLY A 91 -11.09 -11.13 -12.98
C GLY A 91 -11.30 -11.05 -11.48
N LEU A 92 -10.69 -10.07 -10.82
CA LEU A 92 -10.73 -9.91 -9.38
C LEU A 92 -11.45 -8.62 -8.99
N ALA A 93 -12.11 -8.67 -7.83
CA ALA A 93 -12.70 -7.48 -7.24
C ALA A 93 -11.63 -6.61 -6.60
N VAL A 94 -11.92 -5.33 -6.42
CA VAL A 94 -11.05 -4.42 -5.68
C VAL A 94 -11.31 -4.61 -4.20
N THR A 95 -10.36 -5.24 -3.52
CA THR A 95 -10.43 -5.60 -2.10
C THR A 95 -9.16 -5.12 -1.41
N PRO A 96 -9.08 -5.18 -0.06
CA PRO A 96 -7.84 -4.87 0.62
C PRO A 96 -6.66 -5.69 0.09
N GLU A 97 -6.88 -6.96 -0.21
CA GLU A 97 -5.82 -7.85 -0.71
C GLU A 97 -5.33 -7.43 -2.09
N THR A 98 -6.25 -7.15 -3.02
CA THR A 98 -5.86 -6.76 -4.37
C THR A 98 -5.23 -5.37 -4.39
N ARG A 99 -5.70 -4.46 -3.55
CA ARG A 99 -5.06 -3.14 -3.41
C ARG A 99 -3.62 -3.27 -2.91
N THR A 100 -3.40 -4.12 -1.92
CA THR A 100 -2.06 -4.37 -1.41
C THR A 100 -1.17 -5.01 -2.47
N LYS A 101 -1.72 -5.94 -3.23
CA LYS A 101 -0.95 -6.63 -4.27
C LYS A 101 -0.49 -5.66 -5.36
N VAL A 102 -1.36 -4.77 -5.79
CA VAL A 102 -0.99 -3.76 -6.79
C VAL A 102 0.07 -2.80 -6.22
N MET A 103 -0.10 -2.38 -4.97
CA MET A 103 0.89 -1.55 -4.32
C MET A 103 2.25 -2.25 -4.25
N MET A 104 2.27 -3.52 -3.88
CA MET A 104 3.52 -4.28 -3.78
C MET A 104 4.18 -4.46 -5.15
N ASN A 105 3.39 -4.68 -6.19
CA ASN A 105 3.94 -4.77 -7.55
C ASN A 105 4.61 -3.45 -7.93
N THR A 106 3.97 -2.32 -7.64
CA THR A 106 4.52 -1.01 -7.90
C THR A 106 5.78 -0.76 -7.09
N PHE A 107 5.76 -1.15 -5.83
CA PHE A 107 6.91 -1.00 -4.93
C PHE A 107 8.13 -1.77 -5.45
N ARG A 108 7.94 -3.02 -5.82
CA ARG A 108 9.02 -3.84 -6.38
C ARG A 108 9.58 -3.24 -7.65
N ASP A 109 8.71 -2.69 -8.47
CA ASP A 109 9.11 -2.06 -9.72
C ASP A 109 9.98 -0.82 -9.45
N LEU A 110 9.60 -0.02 -8.46
CA LEU A 110 10.36 1.16 -8.05
C LEU A 110 11.74 0.77 -7.52
N VAL A 111 11.82 -0.32 -6.76
CA VAL A 111 13.11 -0.82 -6.27
C VAL A 111 13.96 -1.31 -7.42
N ARG A 112 13.38 -2.07 -8.33
CA ARG A 112 14.10 -2.63 -9.48
C ARG A 112 14.66 -1.53 -10.37
N LYS A 113 13.91 -0.44 -10.55
CA LYS A 113 14.35 0.69 -11.36
C LYS A 113 15.32 1.62 -10.65
N GLY A 114 15.62 1.35 -9.39
CA GLY A 114 16.53 2.16 -8.61
C GLY A 114 15.94 3.48 -8.12
N ILE A 115 14.63 3.68 -8.27
CA ILE A 115 13.93 4.87 -7.80
C ILE A 115 13.83 4.85 -6.28
N VAL A 116 13.53 3.68 -5.74
CA VAL A 116 13.52 3.44 -4.30
C VAL A 116 14.73 2.56 -3.99
N LYS A 117 15.58 3.03 -3.09
CA LYS A 117 16.78 2.29 -2.69
C LYS A 117 16.57 1.64 -1.35
N PRO A 118 16.85 0.35 -1.29
CA PRO A 118 16.79 -0.39 -0.02
C PRO A 118 17.73 0.18 1.03
#